data_0b00ea7fd7f5f8a3ab2dd5a7650fe22e
#
_entry.id   0b00ea7fd7f5f8a3ab2dd5a7650fe22e
#
_cell.length_a   1.000
_cell.length_b   1.000
_cell.length_c   1.000
_cell.angle_alpha   90.00
_cell.angle_beta   90.00
_cell.angle_gamma   90.00
#
_symmetry.space_group_name_H-M   'P 1'
#
loop_
_entity.id
_entity.type
_entity.pdbx_description
1 polymer ?
#
loop_
_entity_poly.entity_id
_entity_poly.type
_entity_poly.pdbx_seq_one_letter_code
_entity_poly.pdbx_strand_id
1 'polypeptide(L)'
;MLKKFDRARYDALLYRDFSVHYGKVNKVVGLTVESVGPPAKLNDLCEIISKDGLTKVMAEVVGFRENKVLLMPYDSVDGIGLGATVRNTEGVLQVPVGEELLGKVLDGIGRPMDGSTLTTTETYPIDAPPPDPLKRKLIDEVLPLGVKAVDGLLTIGKGQRIGIFAGSGVGKSTLLGMFARNTKADINVIALIGERGREVGEFIERDLGAEGLKRSVLVIATSDKPALIRNKAAKTATAIAEYFRDQGKDVLLMMDYLTRFSMAQREIGLASGEPPVTRGYPPSVYAELPKVLERAGNTHQGSITGLYTVLVDGDDFNEPITDTARGILDGHIVLSRNLAHKNHYPAIDIMASISRCMSAIASKEHKQAAGRLKNVLATYNDAEDLINIGAYKSGSNPEIDYAITKINQVNAYLMQDVDSKFLLEDELQQLYAIFE
;
A
#
# COMPACT_ATOMS: atom_id res chain seq x y z
N MET A 1 -25.06 52.05 -2.82
CA MET A 1 -24.52 51.42 -1.60
C MET A 1 -23.05 51.11 -1.83
N LEU A 2 -22.12 51.87 -1.27
CA LEU A 2 -20.67 51.57 -1.32
C LEU A 2 -20.39 50.35 -0.48
N LYS A 3 -19.87 49.28 -1.08
CA LYS A 3 -19.41 48.10 -0.33
C LYS A 3 -18.42 48.55 0.74
N LYS A 4 -18.65 48.23 2.01
CA LYS A 4 -17.74 48.52 3.10
C LYS A 4 -16.36 47.99 2.73
N PHE A 5 -15.36 48.88 2.77
CA PHE A 5 -13.95 48.55 2.56
C PHE A 5 -13.48 47.57 3.64
N ASP A 6 -13.15 46.35 3.23
CA ASP A 6 -12.63 45.33 4.14
C ASP A 6 -11.13 45.51 4.30
N ARG A 7 -10.72 46.23 5.33
CA ARG A 7 -9.33 46.55 5.64
C ARG A 7 -8.48 45.30 5.82
N ALA A 8 -8.99 44.26 6.46
CA ALA A 8 -8.25 43.04 6.72
C ALA A 8 -7.83 42.32 5.42
N ARG A 9 -8.64 42.43 4.37
CA ARG A 9 -8.35 41.86 3.05
C ARG A 9 -7.23 42.63 2.33
N TYR A 10 -7.08 43.90 2.57
CA TYR A 10 -6.00 44.74 2.01
C TYR A 10 -4.74 44.67 2.87
N ASP A 11 -4.85 44.54 4.19
CA ASP A 11 -3.68 44.35 5.07
C ASP A 11 -2.95 43.05 4.70
N ALA A 12 -3.65 41.97 4.34
CA ALA A 12 -3.04 40.73 3.86
C ALA A 12 -2.26 40.92 2.54
N LEU A 13 -2.66 41.86 1.68
CA LEU A 13 -1.96 42.20 0.45
C LEU A 13 -0.71 43.07 0.69
N LEU A 14 -0.71 43.91 1.72
CA LEU A 14 0.43 44.80 2.05
C LEU A 14 1.65 43.99 2.55
N TYR A 15 1.44 42.84 3.14
CA TYR A 15 2.50 41.94 3.63
C TYR A 15 2.86 40.81 2.66
N ARG A 16 2.21 40.75 1.49
CA ARG A 16 2.51 39.75 0.48
C ARG A 16 3.69 40.23 -0.35
N ASP A 17 4.75 39.42 -0.41
CA ASP A 17 5.82 39.60 -1.37
C ASP A 17 5.30 39.26 -2.78
N PHE A 18 5.29 40.24 -3.69
CA PHE A 18 4.90 40.08 -5.09
C PHE A 18 6.11 39.84 -6.01
N SER A 19 7.31 39.84 -5.46
CA SER A 19 8.51 39.53 -6.22
C SER A 19 8.58 38.04 -6.55
N VAL A 20 8.89 37.72 -7.79
CA VAL A 20 9.14 36.35 -8.22
C VAL A 20 10.64 36.07 -8.05
N HIS A 21 10.96 35.21 -7.08
CA HIS A 21 12.33 34.84 -6.84
C HIS A 21 12.73 33.64 -7.69
N TYR A 22 13.85 33.75 -8.36
CA TYR A 22 14.44 32.69 -9.16
C TYR A 22 15.76 32.23 -8.54
N GLY A 23 15.97 30.91 -8.56
CA GLY A 23 17.26 30.30 -8.29
C GLY A 23 18.03 29.96 -9.57
N LYS A 24 19.26 29.50 -9.40
CA LYS A 24 20.11 29.00 -10.47
C LYS A 24 20.70 27.65 -10.11
N VAL A 25 20.60 26.69 -11.02
CA VAL A 25 21.26 25.39 -10.87
C VAL A 25 22.76 25.60 -10.78
N ASN A 26 23.33 25.13 -9.65
CA ASN A 26 24.77 25.20 -9.36
C ASN A 26 25.46 23.85 -9.61
N LYS A 27 24.76 22.74 -9.43
CA LYS A 27 25.32 21.40 -9.56
C LYS A 27 24.23 20.37 -9.82
N VAL A 28 24.53 19.36 -10.61
CA VAL A 28 23.68 18.16 -10.78
C VAL A 28 24.53 16.96 -10.39
N VAL A 29 24.08 16.18 -9.39
CA VAL A 29 24.82 15.02 -8.90
C VAL A 29 23.86 13.88 -8.54
N GLY A 30 23.99 12.77 -9.25
CA GLY A 30 23.14 11.60 -9.03
C GLY A 30 21.67 11.96 -9.16
N LEU A 31 20.90 11.78 -8.09
CA LEU A 31 19.46 12.03 -8.05
C LEU A 31 19.08 13.48 -7.70
N THR A 32 20.07 14.35 -7.39
CA THR A 32 19.79 15.68 -6.85
C THR A 32 20.35 16.80 -7.74
N VAL A 33 19.62 17.92 -7.76
CA VAL A 33 20.02 19.18 -8.35
C VAL A 33 20.20 20.19 -7.22
N GLU A 34 21.40 20.76 -7.09
CA GLU A 34 21.67 21.85 -6.15
C GLU A 34 21.41 23.20 -6.82
N SER A 35 20.62 24.04 -6.17
CA SER A 35 20.29 25.39 -6.63
C SER A 35 20.67 26.45 -5.61
N VAL A 36 21.17 27.59 -6.08
CA VAL A 36 21.28 28.81 -5.27
C VAL A 36 19.94 29.54 -5.37
N GLY A 37 19.14 29.47 -4.31
CA GLY A 37 17.74 29.91 -4.35
C GLY A 37 16.86 29.04 -5.26
N PRO A 38 15.57 29.41 -5.44
CA PRO A 38 14.85 30.49 -4.75
C PRO A 38 14.63 30.18 -3.26
N PRO A 39 14.09 31.12 -2.46
CA PRO A 39 13.56 30.81 -1.14
C PRO A 39 12.52 29.70 -1.26
N ALA A 40 12.65 28.66 -0.45
CA ALA A 40 11.80 27.50 -0.52
C ALA A 40 11.69 26.80 0.84
N LYS A 41 10.65 26.01 1.03
CA LYS A 41 10.44 25.13 2.18
C LYS A 41 10.64 23.67 1.76
N LEU A 42 10.80 22.79 2.73
CA LEU A 42 10.82 21.35 2.47
C LEU A 42 9.48 20.92 1.83
N ASN A 43 9.55 20.06 0.83
CA ASN A 43 8.44 19.58 -0.01
C ASN A 43 7.83 20.62 -0.97
N ASP A 44 8.36 21.85 -1.05
CA ASP A 44 7.92 22.79 -2.07
C ASP A 44 8.19 22.22 -3.46
N LEU A 45 7.23 22.46 -4.37
CA LEU A 45 7.34 22.09 -5.78
C LEU A 45 8.02 23.20 -6.55
N CYS A 46 9.11 22.86 -7.24
CA CYS A 46 9.89 23.77 -8.05
C CYS A 46 9.88 23.35 -9.54
N GLU A 47 9.98 24.32 -10.43
CA GLU A 47 10.17 24.11 -11.86
C GLU A 47 11.61 24.47 -12.23
N ILE A 48 12.34 23.52 -12.81
CA ILE A 48 13.70 23.72 -13.34
C ILE A 48 13.56 23.94 -14.84
N ILE A 49 14.06 25.09 -15.33
CA ILE A 49 13.92 25.51 -16.71
C ILE A 49 15.31 25.60 -17.32
N SER A 50 15.56 24.91 -18.44
CA SER A 50 16.82 25.00 -19.20
C SER A 50 17.12 26.45 -19.68
N LYS A 51 18.37 26.71 -20.00
CA LYS A 51 18.76 28.09 -20.45
C LYS A 51 18.07 28.55 -21.71
N ASP A 52 17.75 27.63 -22.61
CA ASP A 52 17.02 27.92 -23.85
C ASP A 52 15.49 27.95 -23.64
N GLY A 53 15.01 27.63 -22.44
CA GLY A 53 13.58 27.61 -22.11
C GLY A 53 12.80 26.41 -22.68
N LEU A 54 13.46 25.51 -23.42
CA LEU A 54 12.78 24.40 -24.10
C LEU A 54 12.46 23.22 -23.18
N THR A 55 13.34 22.94 -22.22
CA THR A 55 13.15 21.85 -21.25
C THR A 55 12.67 22.41 -19.91
N LYS A 56 11.59 21.86 -19.41
CA LYS A 56 11.04 22.15 -18.08
C LYS A 56 10.87 20.86 -17.31
N VAL A 57 11.41 20.80 -16.10
CA VAL A 57 11.35 19.63 -15.24
C VAL A 57 10.80 20.04 -13.88
N MET A 58 9.77 19.35 -13.41
CA MET A 58 9.26 19.53 -12.06
C MET A 58 10.16 18.79 -11.06
N ALA A 59 10.43 19.42 -9.93
CA ALA A 59 11.28 18.89 -8.87
C ALA A 59 10.72 19.26 -7.50
N GLU A 60 11.04 18.47 -6.50
CA GLU A 60 10.66 18.72 -5.11
C GLU A 60 11.88 19.11 -4.27
N VAL A 61 11.69 20.02 -3.34
CA VAL A 61 12.71 20.38 -2.35
C VAL A 61 12.83 19.26 -1.33
N VAL A 62 13.93 18.51 -1.36
CA VAL A 62 14.20 17.37 -0.47
C VAL A 62 15.14 17.71 0.68
N GLY A 63 15.73 18.91 0.67
CA GLY A 63 16.61 19.35 1.75
C GLY A 63 17.35 20.64 1.42
N PHE A 64 18.26 21.01 2.35
CA PHE A 64 19.13 22.18 2.22
C PHE A 64 20.56 21.81 2.61
N ARG A 65 21.55 22.37 1.91
CA ARG A 65 22.97 22.17 2.23
C ARG A 65 23.74 23.45 1.92
N GLU A 66 24.49 23.99 2.89
CA GLU A 66 25.37 25.15 2.70
C GLU A 66 24.67 26.32 1.98
N ASN A 67 23.49 26.71 2.44
CA ASN A 67 22.64 27.74 1.84
C ASN A 67 22.15 27.45 0.39
N LYS A 68 22.20 26.20 -0.05
CA LYS A 68 21.65 25.75 -1.32
C LYS A 68 20.40 24.91 -1.08
N VAL A 69 19.49 24.98 -2.06
CA VAL A 69 18.30 24.16 -2.10
C VAL A 69 18.67 22.85 -2.81
N LEU A 70 18.36 21.71 -2.19
CA LEU A 70 18.47 20.39 -2.81
C LEU A 70 17.13 20.03 -3.43
N LEU A 71 17.11 19.89 -4.75
CA LEU A 71 15.94 19.52 -5.52
C LEU A 71 16.08 18.09 -6.01
N MET A 72 14.98 17.33 -5.98
CA MET A 72 14.91 16.02 -6.60
C MET A 72 13.87 16.04 -7.72
N PRO A 73 14.27 15.82 -8.98
CA PRO A 73 13.37 15.86 -10.12
C PRO A 73 12.41 14.67 -10.14
N TYR A 74 11.21 14.88 -10.66
CA TYR A 74 10.23 13.83 -10.93
C TYR A 74 10.50 13.08 -12.25
N ASP A 75 11.08 13.78 -13.22
CA ASP A 75 11.39 13.23 -14.55
C ASP A 75 12.89 13.36 -14.85
N SER A 76 13.36 12.86 -16.00
CA SER A 76 14.75 13.02 -16.43
C SER A 76 15.17 14.48 -16.45
N VAL A 77 16.41 14.75 -16.08
CA VAL A 77 17.04 16.07 -16.14
C VAL A 77 17.84 16.29 -17.45
N ASP A 78 17.59 15.49 -18.45
CA ASP A 78 18.22 15.65 -19.76
C ASP A 78 17.96 17.06 -20.32
N GLY A 79 19.02 17.74 -20.73
CA GLY A 79 18.93 19.14 -21.17
C GLY A 79 19.01 20.19 -20.04
N ILE A 80 19.00 19.79 -18.77
CA ILE A 80 19.22 20.70 -17.64
C ILE A 80 20.72 20.78 -17.35
N GLY A 81 21.27 22.00 -17.42
CA GLY A 81 22.67 22.27 -17.16
C GLY A 81 22.91 23.34 -16.10
N LEU A 82 24.19 23.63 -15.85
CA LEU A 82 24.59 24.71 -14.93
C LEU A 82 23.98 26.03 -15.34
N GLY A 83 23.45 26.79 -14.38
CA GLY A 83 22.81 28.07 -14.58
C GLY A 83 21.38 28.00 -15.14
N ALA A 84 20.79 26.81 -15.28
CA ALA A 84 19.34 26.63 -15.51
C ALA A 84 18.56 27.38 -14.43
N THR A 85 17.40 27.90 -14.79
CA THR A 85 16.58 28.69 -13.86
C THR A 85 15.72 27.77 -13.00
N VAL A 86 15.63 28.06 -11.70
CA VAL A 86 14.74 27.38 -10.77
C VAL A 86 13.68 28.36 -10.28
N ARG A 87 12.41 27.97 -10.38
CA ARG A 87 11.27 28.74 -9.89
C ARG A 87 10.52 27.93 -8.85
N ASN A 88 10.28 28.50 -7.67
CA ASN A 88 9.37 27.90 -6.69
C ASN A 88 7.92 28.17 -7.13
N THR A 89 7.08 27.14 -7.12
CA THR A 89 5.65 27.28 -7.44
C THR A 89 4.81 27.71 -6.23
N GLU A 90 5.45 27.85 -5.05
CA GLU A 90 4.81 28.18 -3.77
C GLU A 90 3.72 27.17 -3.34
N GLY A 91 3.81 25.95 -3.82
CA GLY A 91 2.87 24.87 -3.52
C GLY A 91 3.56 23.54 -3.26
N VAL A 92 2.81 22.63 -2.71
CA VAL A 92 3.19 21.22 -2.57
C VAL A 92 2.49 20.36 -3.60
N LEU A 93 3.00 19.17 -3.87
CA LEU A 93 2.37 18.27 -4.82
C LEU A 93 0.96 17.89 -4.35
N GLN A 94 0.00 18.09 -5.25
CA GLN A 94 -1.38 17.68 -5.09
C GLN A 94 -1.75 16.73 -6.22
N VAL A 95 -2.67 15.81 -5.96
CA VAL A 95 -3.18 14.88 -6.96
C VAL A 95 -4.64 15.16 -7.27
N PRO A 96 -5.06 15.02 -8.55
CA PRO A 96 -6.45 15.10 -8.91
C PRO A 96 -7.24 13.98 -8.26
N VAL A 97 -8.44 14.29 -7.79
CA VAL A 97 -9.37 13.33 -7.20
C VAL A 97 -10.76 13.50 -7.80
N GLY A 98 -11.54 12.43 -7.80
CA GLY A 98 -12.89 12.44 -8.37
C GLY A 98 -13.33 11.04 -8.82
N GLU A 99 -14.64 10.87 -9.04
CA GLU A 99 -15.19 9.61 -9.55
C GLU A 99 -14.68 9.25 -10.95
N GLU A 100 -14.27 10.23 -11.75
CA GLU A 100 -13.70 10.00 -13.08
C GLU A 100 -12.37 9.21 -13.06
N LEU A 101 -11.76 9.06 -11.89
CA LEU A 101 -10.55 8.23 -11.73
C LEU A 101 -10.87 6.73 -11.76
N LEU A 102 -12.13 6.33 -11.58
CA LEU A 102 -12.52 4.92 -11.65
C LEU A 102 -12.24 4.34 -13.04
N GLY A 103 -11.58 3.21 -13.09
CA GLY A 103 -11.11 2.58 -14.31
C GLY A 103 -9.82 3.16 -14.89
N LYS A 104 -9.25 4.20 -14.26
CA LYS A 104 -8.02 4.84 -14.75
C LYS A 104 -6.76 4.23 -14.17
N VAL A 105 -5.70 4.31 -14.98
CA VAL A 105 -4.33 3.98 -14.61
C VAL A 105 -3.53 5.27 -14.56
N LEU A 106 -3.00 5.59 -13.40
CA LEU A 106 -2.26 6.83 -13.13
C LEU A 106 -0.79 6.52 -12.85
N ASP A 107 0.08 7.49 -13.11
CA ASP A 107 1.47 7.41 -12.66
C ASP A 107 1.62 7.77 -11.16
N GLY A 108 2.86 7.70 -10.64
CA GLY A 108 3.12 7.93 -9.21
C GLY A 108 2.80 9.33 -8.68
N ILE A 109 2.49 10.30 -9.54
CA ILE A 109 2.07 11.65 -9.17
C ILE A 109 0.67 12.02 -9.69
N GLY A 110 -0.11 11.01 -10.09
CA GLY A 110 -1.52 11.16 -10.43
C GLY A 110 -1.82 11.56 -11.88
N ARG A 111 -0.87 11.49 -12.80
CA ARG A 111 -1.10 11.76 -14.22
C ARG A 111 -1.63 10.50 -14.92
N PRO A 112 -2.71 10.58 -15.74
CA PRO A 112 -3.18 9.45 -16.53
C PRO A 112 -2.11 8.91 -17.48
N MET A 113 -1.90 7.59 -17.47
CA MET A 113 -0.87 6.94 -18.29
C MET A 113 -1.33 6.68 -19.73
N ASP A 114 -2.62 6.80 -20.01
CA ASP A 114 -3.21 6.70 -21.35
C ASP A 114 -3.16 8.03 -22.12
N GLY A 115 -2.58 9.08 -21.54
CA GLY A 115 -2.51 10.42 -22.12
C GLY A 115 -3.83 11.20 -22.12
N SER A 116 -4.89 10.65 -21.50
CA SER A 116 -6.17 11.35 -21.35
C SER A 116 -6.03 12.55 -20.41
N THR A 117 -6.88 13.57 -20.61
CA THR A 117 -6.96 14.72 -19.72
C THR A 117 -8.08 14.49 -18.72
N LEU A 118 -7.80 14.71 -17.42
CA LEU A 118 -8.81 14.71 -16.38
C LEU A 118 -9.57 16.05 -16.41
N THR A 119 -10.88 15.98 -16.16
CA THR A 119 -11.78 17.15 -16.12
C THR A 119 -11.98 17.67 -14.71
N THR A 120 -11.67 16.86 -13.69
CA THR A 120 -11.78 17.26 -12.29
C THR A 120 -10.87 18.44 -11.96
N THR A 121 -11.41 19.36 -11.17
CA THR A 121 -10.66 20.49 -10.60
C THR A 121 -10.37 20.28 -9.11
N GLU A 122 -10.90 19.20 -8.53
CA GLU A 122 -10.67 18.86 -7.14
C GLU A 122 -9.33 18.16 -6.98
N THR A 123 -8.55 18.58 -5.98
CA THR A 123 -7.24 18.02 -5.69
C THR A 123 -7.07 17.77 -4.20
N TYR A 124 -6.30 16.73 -3.87
CA TYR A 124 -5.90 16.40 -2.49
C TYR A 124 -4.39 16.49 -2.33
N PRO A 125 -3.90 17.00 -1.19
CA PRO A 125 -2.47 16.98 -0.90
C PRO A 125 -2.02 15.53 -0.68
N ILE A 126 -0.89 15.15 -1.30
CA ILE A 126 -0.37 13.79 -1.12
C ILE A 126 0.24 13.56 0.27
N ASP A 127 0.73 14.59 0.90
CA ASP A 127 1.29 14.57 2.25
C ASP A 127 0.26 15.16 3.24
N ALA A 128 -0.69 14.32 3.67
CA ALA A 128 -1.68 14.65 4.69
C ALA A 128 -1.34 13.95 6.02
N PRO A 129 -1.67 14.55 7.18
CA PRO A 129 -1.54 13.88 8.46
C PRO A 129 -2.55 12.72 8.57
N PRO A 130 -2.24 11.68 9.34
CA PRO A 130 -3.20 10.62 9.62
C PRO A 130 -4.42 11.18 10.38
N PRO A 131 -5.60 10.51 10.30
CA PRO A 131 -6.77 10.90 11.06
C PRO A 131 -6.49 10.93 12.57
N ASP A 132 -7.11 11.90 13.26
CA ASP A 132 -7.01 12.03 14.71
C ASP A 132 -7.44 10.71 15.40
N PRO A 133 -6.63 10.12 16.29
CA PRO A 133 -6.94 8.86 16.97
C PRO A 133 -8.27 8.87 17.71
N LEU A 134 -8.67 10.02 18.29
CA LEU A 134 -9.91 10.16 19.04
C LEU A 134 -11.16 10.28 18.12
N LYS A 135 -10.96 10.53 16.84
CA LYS A 135 -12.02 10.62 15.83
C LYS A 135 -12.16 9.36 14.99
N ARG A 136 -11.36 8.34 15.24
CA ARG A 136 -11.46 7.06 14.54
C ARG A 136 -12.64 6.25 15.07
N LYS A 137 -13.47 5.70 14.18
CA LYS A 137 -14.45 4.68 14.54
C LYS A 137 -13.72 3.35 14.86
N LEU A 138 -14.26 2.59 15.80
CA LEU A 138 -13.76 1.23 16.07
C LEU A 138 -13.98 0.31 14.86
N ILE A 139 -13.15 -0.72 14.77
CA ILE A 139 -13.31 -1.79 13.77
C ILE A 139 -14.33 -2.78 14.35
N ASP A 140 -15.58 -2.71 13.88
CA ASP A 140 -16.72 -3.47 14.37
C ASP A 140 -17.49 -4.22 13.26
N GLU A 141 -17.12 -4.00 11.99
CA GLU A 141 -17.76 -4.63 10.83
C GLU A 141 -16.75 -5.48 10.05
N VAL A 142 -17.18 -6.66 9.59
CA VAL A 142 -16.38 -7.52 8.73
C VAL A 142 -16.33 -6.94 7.31
N LEU A 143 -15.15 -6.96 6.69
CA LEU A 143 -14.98 -6.75 5.26
C LEU A 143 -14.63 -8.08 4.59
N PRO A 144 -15.59 -8.76 3.94
CA PRO A 144 -15.29 -9.96 3.19
C PRO A 144 -14.37 -9.68 2.00
N LEU A 145 -13.34 -10.49 1.85
CA LEU A 145 -12.41 -10.44 0.72
C LEU A 145 -12.67 -11.54 -0.31
N GLY A 146 -13.58 -12.49 -0.02
CA GLY A 146 -13.98 -13.59 -0.90
C GLY A 146 -12.91 -14.67 -1.06
N VAL A 147 -12.08 -14.86 -0.04
CA VAL A 147 -11.08 -15.93 0.05
C VAL A 147 -11.29 -16.68 1.35
N LYS A 148 -11.78 -17.94 1.25
CA LYS A 148 -12.19 -18.80 2.39
C LYS A 148 -11.16 -18.85 3.52
N ALA A 149 -9.89 -19.03 3.18
CA ALA A 149 -8.80 -19.10 4.16
C ALA A 149 -8.64 -17.78 4.95
N VAL A 150 -8.93 -16.63 4.33
CA VAL A 150 -8.87 -15.31 4.97
C VAL A 150 -10.17 -15.03 5.73
N ASP A 151 -11.31 -15.07 5.03
CA ASP A 151 -12.59 -14.69 5.61
C ASP A 151 -12.99 -15.62 6.78
N GLY A 152 -12.69 -16.92 6.65
CA GLY A 152 -13.00 -17.92 7.68
C GLY A 152 -12.03 -17.96 8.86
N LEU A 153 -10.73 -17.69 8.66
CA LEU A 153 -9.71 -17.96 9.69
C LEU A 153 -8.89 -16.75 10.13
N LEU A 154 -8.89 -15.69 9.32
CA LEU A 154 -8.14 -14.46 9.54
C LEU A 154 -9.03 -13.22 9.41
N THR A 155 -10.33 -13.37 9.48
CA THR A 155 -11.39 -12.37 9.25
C THR A 155 -10.92 -10.93 9.41
N ILE A 156 -11.07 -10.15 8.34
CA ILE A 156 -10.61 -8.76 8.27
C ILE A 156 -11.80 -7.82 8.50
N GLY A 157 -11.57 -6.78 9.27
CA GLY A 157 -12.56 -5.74 9.53
C GLY A 157 -12.38 -4.53 8.60
N LYS A 158 -13.47 -3.80 8.36
CA LYS A 158 -13.45 -2.50 7.68
C LYS A 158 -12.51 -1.54 8.42
N GLY A 159 -11.55 -0.96 7.71
CA GLY A 159 -10.56 -0.06 8.27
C GLY A 159 -9.36 -0.74 8.92
N GLN A 160 -9.25 -2.07 8.88
CA GLN A 160 -8.09 -2.81 9.36
C GLN A 160 -6.91 -2.69 8.40
N ARG A 161 -5.69 -2.71 8.93
CA ARG A 161 -4.43 -2.68 8.17
C ARG A 161 -3.73 -4.01 8.29
N ILE A 162 -3.58 -4.71 7.17
CA ILE A 162 -3.02 -6.07 7.10
C ILE A 162 -1.77 -6.09 6.24
N GLY A 163 -0.72 -6.73 6.74
CA GLY A 163 0.47 -7.05 5.96
C GLY A 163 0.32 -8.38 5.22
N ILE A 164 0.74 -8.43 3.96
CA ILE A 164 0.86 -9.69 3.21
C ILE A 164 2.35 -9.96 3.03
N PHE A 165 2.87 -10.91 3.77
CA PHE A 165 4.29 -11.24 3.79
C PHE A 165 4.54 -12.41 2.85
N ALA A 166 5.34 -12.17 1.83
CA ALA A 166 5.54 -13.14 0.75
C ALA A 166 6.97 -13.11 0.20
N GLY A 167 7.53 -14.29 -0.04
CA GLY A 167 8.67 -14.43 -0.94
C GLY A 167 8.26 -14.26 -2.41
N SER A 168 9.22 -14.39 -3.33
CA SER A 168 8.93 -14.36 -4.76
C SER A 168 8.28 -15.68 -5.23
N GLY A 169 7.29 -15.58 -6.13
CA GLY A 169 6.71 -16.72 -6.85
C GLY A 169 5.72 -17.58 -6.06
N VAL A 170 5.12 -17.08 -4.98
CA VAL A 170 4.17 -17.82 -4.13
C VAL A 170 2.69 -17.51 -4.43
N GLY A 171 2.38 -16.85 -5.55
CA GLY A 171 1.00 -16.52 -5.93
C GLY A 171 0.44 -15.22 -5.33
N LYS A 172 1.32 -14.29 -4.88
CA LYS A 172 0.92 -13.02 -4.27
C LYS A 172 0.01 -12.18 -5.19
N SER A 173 0.41 -11.91 -6.43
CA SER A 173 -0.35 -11.06 -7.36
C SER A 173 -1.71 -11.65 -7.67
N THR A 174 -1.78 -12.96 -7.84
CA THR A 174 -3.04 -13.70 -8.02
C THR A 174 -3.96 -13.53 -6.79
N LEU A 175 -3.43 -13.65 -5.57
CA LEU A 175 -4.21 -13.41 -4.35
C LEU A 175 -4.73 -11.98 -4.25
N LEU A 176 -3.90 -10.97 -4.59
CA LEU A 176 -4.34 -9.57 -4.65
C LEU A 176 -5.45 -9.37 -5.69
N GLY A 177 -5.34 -10.01 -6.85
CA GLY A 177 -6.40 -10.02 -7.87
C GLY A 177 -7.70 -10.64 -7.35
N MET A 178 -7.62 -11.77 -6.64
CA MET A 178 -8.80 -12.38 -6.00
C MET A 178 -9.46 -11.41 -5.02
N PHE A 179 -8.70 -10.75 -4.15
CA PHE A 179 -9.22 -9.73 -3.23
C PHE A 179 -9.88 -8.57 -3.99
N ALA A 180 -9.22 -8.02 -5.02
CA ALA A 180 -9.76 -6.91 -5.80
C ALA A 180 -11.09 -7.25 -6.49
N ARG A 181 -11.22 -8.47 -7.02
CA ARG A 181 -12.44 -8.90 -7.70
C ARG A 181 -13.58 -9.28 -6.75
N ASN A 182 -13.25 -9.86 -5.60
CA ASN A 182 -14.24 -10.51 -4.74
C ASN A 182 -14.66 -9.68 -3.52
N THR A 183 -13.85 -8.70 -3.11
CA THR A 183 -14.15 -7.86 -1.94
C THR A 183 -15.51 -7.18 -2.00
N LYS A 184 -16.11 -6.97 -0.84
CA LYS A 184 -17.33 -6.18 -0.65
C LYS A 184 -17.05 -4.67 -0.44
N ALA A 185 -15.80 -4.22 -0.53
CA ALA A 185 -15.48 -2.80 -0.58
C ALA A 185 -16.13 -2.14 -1.80
N ASP A 186 -16.52 -0.88 -1.68
CA ASP A 186 -17.13 -0.10 -2.78
C ASP A 186 -16.12 0.14 -3.90
N ILE A 187 -14.88 0.51 -3.52
CA ILE A 187 -13.83 0.95 -4.42
C ILE A 187 -12.50 0.32 -4.03
N ASN A 188 -11.70 -0.05 -5.02
CA ASN A 188 -10.32 -0.44 -4.83
C ASN A 188 -9.40 0.70 -5.27
N VAL A 189 -8.36 0.98 -4.48
CA VAL A 189 -7.22 1.79 -4.89
C VAL A 189 -5.98 0.93 -4.81
N ILE A 190 -5.30 0.74 -5.95
CA ILE A 190 -4.21 -0.23 -6.07
C ILE A 190 -2.92 0.49 -6.46
N ALA A 191 -1.93 0.49 -5.58
CA ALA A 191 -0.60 1.03 -5.83
C ALA A 191 0.37 -0.09 -6.21
N LEU A 192 0.90 -0.08 -7.44
CA LEU A 192 1.95 -1.00 -7.90
C LEU A 192 3.29 -0.26 -7.93
N ILE A 193 4.14 -0.52 -6.92
CA ILE A 193 5.35 0.27 -6.67
C ILE A 193 6.60 -0.58 -6.90
N GLY A 194 7.42 -0.19 -7.86
CA GLY A 194 8.67 -0.85 -8.17
C GLY A 194 8.51 -2.21 -8.85
N GLU A 195 7.33 -2.52 -9.36
CA GLU A 195 7.07 -3.72 -10.14
C GLU A 195 7.62 -3.59 -11.57
N ARG A 196 7.84 -4.73 -12.22
CA ARG A 196 8.26 -4.74 -13.62
C ARG A 196 7.07 -4.42 -14.53
N GLY A 197 7.31 -3.68 -15.60
CA GLY A 197 6.24 -3.31 -16.56
C GLY A 197 5.44 -4.50 -17.08
N ARG A 198 6.08 -5.68 -17.30
CA ARG A 198 5.39 -6.91 -17.71
C ARG A 198 4.42 -7.42 -16.63
N GLU A 199 4.84 -7.42 -15.37
CA GLU A 199 4.03 -7.90 -14.24
C GLU A 199 2.83 -6.98 -13.99
N VAL A 200 2.99 -5.68 -14.22
CA VAL A 200 1.89 -4.71 -14.19
C VAL A 200 0.83 -5.02 -15.26
N GLY A 201 1.24 -5.28 -16.50
CA GLY A 201 0.30 -5.65 -17.58
C GLY A 201 -0.43 -6.96 -17.28
N GLU A 202 0.29 -7.98 -16.81
CA GLU A 202 -0.30 -9.26 -16.41
C GLU A 202 -1.32 -9.11 -15.28
N PHE A 203 -1.02 -8.30 -14.28
CA PHE A 203 -1.93 -8.00 -13.17
C PHE A 203 -3.22 -7.34 -13.65
N ILE A 204 -3.12 -6.31 -14.51
CA ILE A 204 -4.30 -5.59 -15.02
C ILE A 204 -5.18 -6.50 -15.87
N GLU A 205 -4.58 -7.27 -16.79
CA GLU A 205 -5.34 -8.06 -17.77
C GLU A 205 -5.87 -9.39 -17.19
N ARG A 206 -5.07 -10.10 -16.38
CA ARG A 206 -5.39 -11.44 -15.90
C ARG A 206 -5.91 -11.47 -14.47
N ASP A 207 -5.18 -10.81 -13.54
CA ASP A 207 -5.52 -10.89 -12.12
C ASP A 207 -6.69 -9.98 -11.76
N LEU A 208 -6.71 -8.73 -12.26
CA LEU A 208 -7.77 -7.77 -12.00
C LEU A 208 -8.95 -7.92 -12.98
N GLY A 209 -8.64 -8.00 -14.26
CA GLY A 209 -9.62 -8.09 -15.34
C GLY A 209 -10.46 -6.82 -15.53
N ALA A 210 -11.28 -6.78 -16.59
CA ALA A 210 -12.06 -5.61 -16.95
C ALA A 210 -13.10 -5.20 -15.87
N GLU A 211 -13.73 -6.17 -15.23
CA GLU A 211 -14.73 -5.89 -14.17
C GLU A 211 -14.09 -5.37 -12.89
N GLY A 212 -12.93 -5.92 -12.50
CA GLY A 212 -12.19 -5.42 -11.37
C GLY A 212 -11.66 -4.00 -11.61
N LEU A 213 -11.21 -3.71 -12.83
CA LEU A 213 -10.70 -2.38 -13.20
C LEU A 213 -11.78 -1.30 -13.09
N LYS A 214 -13.02 -1.56 -13.51
CA LYS A 214 -14.12 -0.57 -13.48
C LYS A 214 -14.36 0.06 -12.10
N ARG A 215 -14.13 -0.67 -11.02
CA ARG A 215 -14.27 -0.18 -9.64
C ARG A 215 -12.94 0.09 -8.95
N SER A 216 -11.88 0.23 -9.74
CA SER A 216 -10.53 0.41 -9.23
C SER A 216 -9.90 1.68 -9.78
N VAL A 217 -9.00 2.28 -8.98
CA VAL A 217 -8.03 3.28 -9.44
C VAL A 217 -6.64 2.68 -9.26
N LEU A 218 -5.85 2.65 -10.33
CA LEU A 218 -4.48 2.13 -10.27
C LEU A 218 -3.49 3.28 -10.26
N VAL A 219 -2.49 3.20 -9.36
CA VAL A 219 -1.35 4.11 -9.32
C VAL A 219 -0.08 3.30 -9.53
N ILE A 220 0.63 3.56 -10.61
CA ILE A 220 1.74 2.73 -11.05
C ILE A 220 3.04 3.53 -11.08
N ALA A 221 4.07 2.97 -10.43
CA ALA A 221 5.44 3.43 -10.53
C ALA A 221 6.36 2.21 -10.69
N THR A 222 6.69 1.88 -11.93
CA THR A 222 7.55 0.72 -12.26
C THR A 222 8.98 0.87 -11.75
N SER A 223 9.73 -0.22 -11.72
CA SER A 223 11.10 -0.27 -11.16
C SER A 223 12.11 0.64 -11.86
N ASP A 224 11.85 1.03 -13.11
CA ASP A 224 12.65 1.97 -13.90
C ASP A 224 12.40 3.45 -13.56
N LYS A 225 11.32 3.77 -12.82
CA LYS A 225 11.00 5.15 -12.46
C LYS A 225 11.90 5.69 -11.35
N PRO A 226 12.13 7.02 -11.32
CA PRO A 226 12.89 7.68 -10.27
C PRO A 226 12.38 7.33 -8.86
N ALA A 227 13.29 7.32 -7.88
CA ALA A 227 12.96 7.01 -6.49
C ALA A 227 11.83 7.90 -5.95
N LEU A 228 11.84 9.19 -6.30
CA LEU A 228 10.80 10.12 -5.87
C LEU A 228 9.41 9.72 -6.40
N ILE A 229 9.29 9.32 -7.67
CA ILE A 229 8.03 8.84 -8.26
C ILE A 229 7.54 7.57 -7.55
N ARG A 230 8.45 6.61 -7.27
CA ARG A 230 8.11 5.37 -6.55
C ARG A 230 7.65 5.66 -5.10
N ASN A 231 8.28 6.62 -4.44
CA ASN A 231 7.85 7.07 -3.11
C ASN A 231 6.48 7.75 -3.15
N LYS A 232 6.29 8.70 -4.09
CA LYS A 232 5.04 9.45 -4.21
C LYS A 232 3.86 8.56 -4.59
N ALA A 233 4.05 7.48 -5.35
CA ALA A 233 2.98 6.55 -5.73
C ALA A 233 2.20 6.00 -4.53
N ALA A 234 2.88 5.64 -3.44
CA ALA A 234 2.24 5.21 -2.20
C ALA A 234 1.34 6.30 -1.60
N LYS A 235 1.85 7.52 -1.56
CA LYS A 235 1.15 8.68 -0.98
C LYS A 235 0.00 9.15 -1.88
N THR A 236 0.18 9.11 -3.21
CA THR A 236 -0.86 9.38 -4.21
C THR A 236 -2.03 8.43 -4.08
N ALA A 237 -1.77 7.11 -4.04
CA ALA A 237 -2.81 6.12 -3.85
C ALA A 237 -3.54 6.32 -2.52
N THR A 238 -2.80 6.63 -1.46
CA THR A 238 -3.40 6.91 -0.15
C THR A 238 -4.29 8.14 -0.19
N ALA A 239 -3.87 9.24 -0.83
CA ALA A 239 -4.67 10.46 -0.97
C ALA A 239 -5.95 10.22 -1.78
N ILE A 240 -5.88 9.43 -2.85
CA ILE A 240 -7.07 9.03 -3.64
C ILE A 240 -8.02 8.17 -2.77
N ALA A 241 -7.49 7.24 -1.98
CA ALA A 241 -8.30 6.44 -1.06
C ALA A 241 -8.97 7.33 0.02
N GLU A 242 -8.27 8.32 0.53
CA GLU A 242 -8.81 9.30 1.48
C GLU A 242 -9.97 10.10 0.89
N TYR A 243 -9.87 10.55 -0.36
CA TYR A 243 -10.95 11.22 -1.04
C TYR A 243 -12.23 10.36 -1.05
N PHE A 244 -12.14 9.11 -1.49
CA PHE A 244 -13.32 8.23 -1.55
C PHE A 244 -13.87 7.88 -0.15
N ARG A 245 -12.99 7.68 0.85
CA ARG A 245 -13.41 7.54 2.25
C ARG A 245 -14.20 8.76 2.71
N ASP A 246 -13.73 9.95 2.39
CA ASP A 246 -14.38 11.21 2.82
C ASP A 246 -15.71 11.44 2.08
N GLN A 247 -15.94 10.75 0.95
CA GLN A 247 -17.24 10.64 0.27
C GLN A 247 -18.14 9.52 0.86
N GLY A 248 -17.76 8.92 1.98
CA GLY A 248 -18.56 7.90 2.67
C GLY A 248 -18.41 6.48 2.12
N LYS A 249 -17.36 6.20 1.33
CA LYS A 249 -17.13 4.89 0.74
C LYS A 249 -16.26 3.98 1.64
N ASP A 250 -16.49 2.68 1.51
CA ASP A 250 -15.60 1.66 2.02
C ASP A 250 -14.54 1.34 0.94
N VAL A 251 -13.29 1.75 1.20
CA VAL A 251 -12.19 1.65 0.24
C VAL A 251 -11.26 0.50 0.64
N LEU A 252 -10.92 -0.36 -0.32
CA LEU A 252 -9.81 -1.30 -0.20
C LEU A 252 -8.56 -0.68 -0.85
N LEU A 253 -7.60 -0.27 -0.01
CA LEU A 253 -6.29 0.20 -0.46
C LEU A 253 -5.32 -0.97 -0.50
N MET A 254 -4.81 -1.31 -1.67
CA MET A 254 -3.77 -2.33 -1.84
C MET A 254 -2.47 -1.67 -2.27
N MET A 255 -1.38 -1.90 -1.52
CA MET A 255 -0.06 -1.34 -1.82
C MET A 255 0.97 -2.45 -2.04
N ASP A 256 1.40 -2.61 -3.26
CA ASP A 256 2.34 -3.63 -3.70
C ASP A 256 3.59 -2.97 -4.32
N TYR A 257 4.74 -2.89 -3.68
CA TYR A 257 5.21 -3.38 -2.36
C TYR A 257 5.54 -2.22 -1.40
N LEU A 258 5.24 -2.38 -0.12
CA LEU A 258 5.73 -1.49 0.93
C LEU A 258 7.27 -1.49 1.01
N THR A 259 7.90 -2.64 0.77
CA THR A 259 9.37 -2.77 0.71
C THR A 259 9.97 -1.88 -0.38
N ARG A 260 9.33 -1.77 -1.56
CA ARG A 260 9.79 -0.90 -2.66
C ARG A 260 9.62 0.58 -2.36
N PHE A 261 8.54 0.95 -1.66
CA PHE A 261 8.39 2.29 -1.10
C PHE A 261 9.54 2.62 -0.14
N SER A 262 9.87 1.70 0.78
CA SER A 262 10.96 1.87 1.74
C SER A 262 12.33 1.98 1.05
N MET A 263 12.58 1.20 0.01
CA MET A 263 13.79 1.32 -0.83
C MET A 263 13.88 2.67 -1.54
N ALA A 264 12.76 3.17 -2.08
CA ALA A 264 12.72 4.49 -2.70
C ALA A 264 13.01 5.59 -1.67
N GLN A 265 12.43 5.51 -0.48
CA GLN A 265 12.74 6.45 0.61
C GLN A 265 14.19 6.36 1.06
N ARG A 266 14.79 5.17 1.06
CA ARG A 266 16.23 4.99 1.33
C ARG A 266 17.08 5.74 0.30
N GLU A 267 16.78 5.60 -0.99
CA GLU A 267 17.50 6.30 -2.06
C GLU A 267 17.39 7.83 -1.89
N ILE A 268 16.20 8.34 -1.56
CA ILE A 268 15.94 9.76 -1.30
C ILE A 268 16.74 10.25 -0.09
N GLY A 269 16.65 9.57 1.04
CA GLY A 269 17.34 9.95 2.27
C GLY A 269 18.86 9.98 2.11
N LEU A 270 19.45 8.94 1.50
CA LEU A 270 20.88 8.88 1.22
C LEU A 270 21.33 10.00 0.27
N ALA A 271 20.54 10.29 -0.79
CA ALA A 271 20.83 11.38 -1.73
C ALA A 271 20.72 12.77 -1.06
N SER A 272 19.83 12.91 -0.08
CA SER A 272 19.70 14.14 0.73
C SER A 272 20.80 14.29 1.79
N GLY A 273 21.62 13.24 2.01
CA GLY A 273 22.76 13.26 2.93
C GLY A 273 22.48 12.66 4.30
N GLU A 274 21.39 11.93 4.49
CA GLU A 274 21.16 11.17 5.71
C GLU A 274 22.18 10.03 5.84
N PRO A 275 22.70 9.75 7.04
CA PRO A 275 23.58 8.61 7.26
C PRO A 275 22.77 7.29 7.21
N PRO A 276 23.33 6.22 6.59
CA PRO A 276 22.74 4.90 6.68
C PRO A 276 22.87 4.33 8.09
N VAL A 277 21.83 3.64 8.56
CA VAL A 277 21.81 2.91 9.82
C VAL A 277 21.58 1.40 9.59
N THR A 278 20.60 0.78 10.17
CA THR A 278 20.37 -0.66 10.07
C THR A 278 20.17 -1.13 8.64
N ARG A 279 21.00 -2.07 8.18
CA ARG A 279 21.01 -2.62 6.79
C ARG A 279 21.02 -1.54 5.69
N GLY A 280 21.60 -0.36 6.01
CA GLY A 280 21.73 0.74 5.06
C GLY A 280 20.48 1.60 4.86
N TYR A 281 19.43 1.41 5.65
CA TYR A 281 18.26 2.29 5.66
C TYR A 281 18.54 3.54 6.51
N PRO A 282 18.28 4.77 6.01
CA PRO A 282 18.38 5.99 6.81
C PRO A 282 17.19 6.13 7.78
N PRO A 283 17.29 6.96 8.82
CA PRO A 283 16.24 7.15 9.82
C PRO A 283 14.88 7.57 9.23
N SER A 284 14.89 8.34 8.14
CA SER A 284 13.66 8.81 7.47
C SER A 284 12.75 7.68 7.01
N VAL A 285 13.30 6.50 6.65
CA VAL A 285 12.49 5.34 6.25
C VAL A 285 11.57 4.90 7.39
N TYR A 286 12.12 4.79 8.59
CA TYR A 286 11.35 4.38 9.79
C TYR A 286 10.38 5.46 10.26
N ALA A 287 10.64 6.73 9.95
CA ALA A 287 9.74 7.84 10.25
C ALA A 287 8.56 7.94 9.25
N GLU A 288 8.79 7.61 7.97
CA GLU A 288 7.77 7.71 6.92
C GLU A 288 6.79 6.51 6.90
N LEU A 289 7.25 5.30 7.23
CA LEU A 289 6.40 4.11 7.25
C LEU A 289 5.15 4.29 8.11
N PRO A 290 5.25 4.67 9.41
CA PRO A 290 4.06 4.87 10.23
C PRO A 290 3.15 5.97 9.68
N LYS A 291 3.70 7.06 9.12
CA LYS A 291 2.90 8.16 8.57
C LYS A 291 2.01 7.70 7.43
N VAL A 292 2.52 6.87 6.51
CA VAL A 292 1.74 6.35 5.38
C VAL A 292 0.72 5.32 5.86
N LEU A 293 1.12 4.38 6.72
CA LEU A 293 0.26 3.30 7.19
C LEU A 293 -0.87 3.78 8.10
N GLU A 294 -0.62 4.80 8.93
CA GLU A 294 -1.60 5.37 9.84
C GLU A 294 -2.69 6.21 9.14
N ARG A 295 -2.54 6.54 7.86
CA ARG A 295 -3.56 7.25 7.08
C ARG A 295 -4.76 6.37 6.73
N ALA A 296 -4.58 5.04 6.63
CA ALA A 296 -5.66 4.08 6.52
C ALA A 296 -6.40 3.92 7.85
N GLY A 297 -7.61 3.40 7.78
CA GLY A 297 -8.47 3.15 8.93
C GLY A 297 -9.87 3.74 8.79
N ASN A 298 -10.65 3.60 9.85
CA ASN A 298 -12.02 4.10 9.92
C ASN A 298 -12.08 5.58 10.27
N THR A 299 -13.07 6.27 9.69
CA THR A 299 -13.54 7.58 10.12
C THR A 299 -15.05 7.52 10.36
N HIS A 300 -15.66 8.63 10.74
CA HIS A 300 -17.13 8.71 10.86
C HIS A 300 -17.84 8.72 9.49
N GLN A 301 -17.12 8.99 8.41
CA GLN A 301 -17.67 9.07 7.06
C GLN A 301 -17.58 7.74 6.31
N GLY A 302 -16.40 7.15 6.24
CA GLY A 302 -16.12 5.93 5.52
C GLY A 302 -14.90 5.23 6.08
N SER A 303 -14.42 4.19 5.35
CA SER A 303 -13.28 3.38 5.78
C SER A 303 -12.22 3.22 4.69
N ILE A 304 -10.94 3.06 5.12
CA ILE A 304 -9.87 2.56 4.26
C ILE A 304 -9.32 1.30 4.91
N THR A 305 -9.63 0.15 4.35
CA THR A 305 -8.97 -1.12 4.72
C THR A 305 -7.70 -1.25 3.90
N GLY A 306 -6.55 -1.37 4.57
CA GLY A 306 -5.25 -1.39 3.92
C GLY A 306 -4.65 -2.79 3.84
N LEU A 307 -4.30 -3.23 2.63
CA LEU A 307 -3.51 -4.45 2.39
C LEU A 307 -2.12 -4.03 1.88
N TYR A 308 -1.10 -4.30 2.66
CA TYR A 308 0.27 -3.88 2.39
C TYR A 308 1.16 -5.10 2.16
N THR A 309 1.66 -5.28 0.95
CA THR A 309 2.57 -6.40 0.70
C THR A 309 3.99 -6.05 1.13
N VAL A 310 4.63 -7.01 1.74
CA VAL A 310 6.02 -6.92 2.20
C VAL A 310 6.80 -8.09 1.60
N LEU A 311 7.88 -7.77 0.89
CA LEU A 311 8.77 -8.79 0.35
C LEU A 311 9.67 -9.31 1.47
N VAL A 312 9.62 -10.62 1.69
CA VAL A 312 10.46 -11.31 2.69
C VAL A 312 11.52 -12.09 1.94
N ASP A 313 12.71 -11.51 1.81
CA ASP A 313 13.82 -12.16 1.13
C ASP A 313 14.38 -13.32 1.99
N GLY A 314 14.45 -14.50 1.38
CA GLY A 314 14.98 -15.70 2.07
C GLY A 314 14.16 -16.15 3.28
N ASP A 315 12.88 -15.76 3.35
CA ASP A 315 11.98 -16.03 4.48
C ASP A 315 12.48 -15.45 5.83
N ASP A 316 13.32 -14.36 5.76
CA ASP A 316 13.85 -13.64 6.94
C ASP A 316 12.83 -12.60 7.45
N PHE A 317 11.99 -13.02 8.38
CA PHE A 317 11.02 -12.13 9.06
C PHE A 317 11.66 -11.11 10.02
N ASN A 318 12.97 -11.18 10.25
CA ASN A 318 13.72 -10.22 11.08
C ASN A 318 14.37 -9.09 10.23
N GLU A 319 14.04 -9.03 8.95
CA GLU A 319 14.42 -7.91 8.09
C GLU A 319 13.78 -6.62 8.63
N PRO A 320 14.52 -5.49 8.72
CA PRO A 320 14.05 -4.30 9.43
C PRO A 320 12.70 -3.73 8.96
N ILE A 321 12.44 -3.74 7.65
CA ILE A 321 11.16 -3.25 7.11
C ILE A 321 10.02 -4.21 7.44
N THR A 322 10.29 -5.52 7.36
CA THR A 322 9.35 -6.59 7.71
C THR A 322 8.95 -6.49 9.18
N ASP A 323 9.92 -6.36 10.08
CA ASP A 323 9.66 -6.24 11.52
C ASP A 323 8.94 -4.93 11.87
N THR A 324 9.37 -3.81 11.29
CA THR A 324 8.71 -2.50 11.48
C THR A 324 7.25 -2.54 11.00
N ALA A 325 6.99 -3.06 9.81
CA ALA A 325 5.64 -3.17 9.27
C ALA A 325 4.75 -4.05 10.16
N ARG A 326 5.27 -5.21 10.61
CA ARG A 326 4.55 -6.13 11.51
C ARG A 326 4.20 -5.49 12.86
N GLY A 327 5.05 -4.58 13.35
CA GLY A 327 4.81 -3.83 14.58
C GLY A 327 3.69 -2.78 14.46
N ILE A 328 3.51 -2.18 13.28
CA ILE A 328 2.54 -1.11 13.03
C ILE A 328 1.16 -1.67 12.63
N LEU A 329 1.13 -2.77 11.86
CA LEU A 329 -0.07 -3.33 11.26
C LEU A 329 -0.94 -4.10 12.26
N ASP A 330 -2.24 -4.21 11.97
CA ASP A 330 -3.25 -4.85 12.82
C ASP A 330 -3.37 -6.37 12.57
N GLY A 331 -2.40 -6.95 11.89
CA GLY A 331 -2.29 -8.37 11.57
C GLY A 331 -1.50 -8.61 10.30
N HIS A 332 -1.32 -9.87 9.96
CA HIS A 332 -0.58 -10.25 8.76
C HIS A 332 -1.00 -11.62 8.22
N ILE A 333 -0.85 -11.76 6.91
CA ILE A 333 -1.03 -12.99 6.13
C ILE A 333 0.36 -13.39 5.62
N VAL A 334 0.78 -14.60 5.89
CA VAL A 334 2.05 -15.17 5.41
C VAL A 334 1.77 -16.11 4.24
N LEU A 335 2.46 -15.90 3.12
CA LEU A 335 2.44 -16.84 2.00
C LEU A 335 3.67 -17.75 2.04
N SER A 336 3.42 -19.04 2.06
CA SER A 336 4.42 -20.11 2.26
C SER A 336 4.86 -20.73 0.92
N ARG A 337 6.19 -20.78 0.68
CA ARG A 337 6.74 -21.55 -0.45
C ARG A 337 6.47 -23.04 -0.34
N ASN A 338 6.48 -23.56 0.88
CA ASN A 338 6.23 -24.98 1.10
C ASN A 338 4.81 -25.38 0.65
N LEU A 339 3.81 -24.52 0.92
CA LEU A 339 2.45 -24.74 0.44
C LEU A 339 2.37 -24.60 -1.08
N ALA A 340 3.02 -23.59 -1.65
CA ALA A 340 3.10 -23.41 -3.10
C ALA A 340 3.75 -24.62 -3.80
N HIS A 341 4.82 -25.17 -3.26
CA HIS A 341 5.47 -26.39 -3.77
C HIS A 341 4.58 -27.63 -3.68
N LYS A 342 3.67 -27.69 -2.69
CA LYS A 342 2.64 -28.74 -2.56
C LYS A 342 1.42 -28.47 -3.47
N ASN A 343 1.45 -27.46 -4.33
CA ASN A 343 0.32 -27.00 -5.18
C ASN A 343 -0.93 -26.63 -4.36
N HIS A 344 -0.73 -26.13 -3.15
CA HIS A 344 -1.79 -25.66 -2.26
C HIS A 344 -1.98 -24.16 -2.47
N TYR A 345 -3.03 -23.75 -3.16
CA TYR A 345 -3.32 -22.35 -3.47
C TYR A 345 -4.74 -21.94 -3.00
N PRO A 346 -4.89 -20.68 -2.46
CA PRO A 346 -3.81 -19.76 -2.14
C PRO A 346 -2.84 -20.32 -1.09
N ALA A 347 -1.56 -20.01 -1.24
CA ALA A 347 -0.49 -20.59 -0.41
C ALA A 347 -0.39 -19.90 0.98
N ILE A 348 -1.52 -19.69 1.63
CA ILE A 348 -1.63 -18.97 2.91
C ILE A 348 -1.27 -19.92 4.08
N ASP A 349 -0.22 -19.58 4.81
CA ASP A 349 0.11 -20.25 6.06
C ASP A 349 -0.75 -19.70 7.20
N ILE A 350 -1.80 -20.45 7.54
CA ILE A 350 -2.75 -20.06 8.58
C ILE A 350 -2.11 -20.02 9.96
N MET A 351 -1.12 -20.87 10.22
CA MET A 351 -0.47 -20.96 11.53
C MET A 351 0.50 -19.80 11.77
N ALA A 352 1.14 -19.30 10.69
CA ALA A 352 2.02 -18.14 10.73
C ALA A 352 1.28 -16.81 10.56
N SER A 353 -0.05 -16.83 10.33
CA SER A 353 -0.87 -15.65 10.04
C SER A 353 -1.77 -15.27 11.22
N ILE A 354 -2.07 -13.97 11.34
CA ILE A 354 -2.92 -13.47 12.42
C ILE A 354 -3.73 -12.25 11.99
N SER A 355 -5.01 -12.20 12.36
CA SER A 355 -5.84 -10.98 12.39
C SER A 355 -6.12 -10.61 13.84
N ARG A 356 -5.67 -9.42 14.26
CA ARG A 356 -5.91 -8.94 15.62
C ARG A 356 -7.37 -8.52 15.86
N CYS A 357 -8.10 -8.20 14.77
CA CYS A 357 -9.49 -7.74 14.86
C CYS A 357 -10.50 -8.90 14.85
N MET A 358 -10.15 -10.09 14.36
CA MET A 358 -11.06 -11.23 14.26
C MET A 358 -11.76 -11.55 15.59
N SER A 359 -11.06 -11.46 16.73
CA SER A 359 -11.62 -11.73 18.04
C SER A 359 -12.77 -10.78 18.43
N ALA A 360 -12.78 -9.56 17.91
CA ALA A 360 -13.79 -8.55 18.18
C ALA A 360 -14.99 -8.61 17.21
N ILE A 361 -14.75 -8.95 15.93
CA ILE A 361 -15.75 -8.83 14.86
C ILE A 361 -16.41 -10.16 14.47
N ALA A 362 -15.76 -11.30 14.70
CA ALA A 362 -16.31 -12.61 14.37
C ALA A 362 -17.28 -13.11 15.45
N SER A 363 -18.33 -13.85 15.04
CA SER A 363 -19.28 -14.46 15.95
C SER A 363 -18.62 -15.53 16.84
N LYS A 364 -19.28 -15.89 17.93
CA LYS A 364 -18.77 -16.95 18.82
C LYS A 364 -18.63 -18.28 18.10
N GLU A 365 -19.63 -18.64 17.31
CA GLU A 365 -19.67 -19.86 16.52
C GLU A 365 -18.53 -19.92 15.50
N HIS A 366 -18.35 -18.82 14.75
CA HIS A 366 -17.27 -18.67 13.80
C HIS A 366 -15.89 -18.86 14.47
N LYS A 367 -15.65 -18.18 15.59
CA LYS A 367 -14.40 -18.32 16.36
C LYS A 367 -14.14 -19.74 16.83
N GLN A 368 -15.18 -20.46 17.25
CA GLN A 368 -15.07 -21.85 17.67
C GLN A 368 -14.69 -22.77 16.51
N ALA A 369 -15.35 -22.64 15.35
CA ALA A 369 -15.04 -23.43 14.17
C ALA A 369 -13.63 -23.15 13.64
N ALA A 370 -13.23 -21.87 13.56
CA ALA A 370 -11.88 -21.46 13.18
C ALA A 370 -10.82 -22.02 14.17
N GLY A 371 -11.12 -22.01 15.46
CA GLY A 371 -10.25 -22.61 16.48
C GLY A 371 -10.08 -24.11 16.32
N ARG A 372 -11.18 -24.83 16.04
CA ARG A 372 -11.12 -26.30 15.77
C ARG A 372 -10.26 -26.58 14.52
N LEU A 373 -10.42 -25.79 13.44
CA LEU A 373 -9.64 -26.00 12.24
C LEU A 373 -8.14 -25.76 12.50
N LYS A 374 -7.79 -24.68 13.19
CA LYS A 374 -6.40 -24.41 13.58
C LYS A 374 -5.81 -25.51 14.46
N ASN A 375 -6.60 -26.08 15.38
CA ASN A 375 -6.18 -27.21 16.19
C ASN A 375 -5.87 -28.44 15.34
N VAL A 376 -6.75 -28.79 14.39
CA VAL A 376 -6.52 -29.93 13.47
C VAL A 376 -5.21 -29.72 12.69
N LEU A 377 -4.98 -28.52 12.15
CA LEU A 377 -3.74 -28.19 11.43
C LEU A 377 -2.51 -28.33 12.34
N ALA A 378 -2.54 -27.76 13.54
CA ALA A 378 -1.43 -27.83 14.49
C ALA A 378 -1.09 -29.27 14.86
N THR A 379 -2.10 -30.04 15.29
CA THR A 379 -1.93 -31.45 15.70
C THR A 379 -1.41 -32.32 14.54
N TYR A 380 -1.92 -32.08 13.31
CA TYR A 380 -1.46 -32.83 12.14
C TYR A 380 -0.02 -32.47 11.79
N ASN A 381 0.34 -31.18 11.76
CA ASN A 381 1.70 -30.73 11.45
C ASN A 381 2.73 -31.24 12.46
N ASP A 382 2.39 -31.28 13.75
CA ASP A 382 3.26 -31.80 14.78
C ASP A 382 3.50 -33.33 14.65
N ALA A 383 2.56 -34.05 14.04
CA ALA A 383 2.64 -35.48 13.82
C ALA A 383 3.04 -35.87 12.37
N GLU A 384 3.14 -34.94 11.43
CA GLU A 384 3.30 -35.20 10.01
C GLU A 384 4.51 -36.08 9.71
N ASP A 385 5.65 -35.85 10.34
CA ASP A 385 6.86 -36.64 10.14
C ASP A 385 6.66 -38.08 10.62
N LEU A 386 6.03 -38.29 11.77
CA LEU A 386 5.76 -39.62 12.31
C LEU A 386 4.76 -40.42 11.46
N ILE A 387 3.80 -39.72 10.89
CA ILE A 387 2.80 -40.30 9.97
C ILE A 387 3.48 -40.72 8.66
N ASN A 388 4.28 -39.82 8.08
CA ASN A 388 4.94 -40.03 6.78
C ASN A 388 5.96 -41.19 6.79
N ILE A 389 6.69 -41.37 7.90
CA ILE A 389 7.65 -42.49 8.04
C ILE A 389 6.96 -43.78 8.55
N GLY A 390 5.63 -43.76 8.76
CA GLY A 390 4.88 -44.94 9.25
C GLY A 390 5.15 -45.31 10.72
N ALA A 391 5.72 -44.40 11.51
CA ALA A 391 6.00 -44.64 12.93
C ALA A 391 4.79 -44.42 13.83
N TYR A 392 3.79 -43.66 13.38
CA TYR A 392 2.55 -43.45 14.10
C TYR A 392 1.62 -44.66 13.98
N LYS A 393 1.08 -45.10 15.11
CA LYS A 393 0.08 -46.20 15.18
C LYS A 393 -1.29 -45.60 15.49
N SER A 394 -2.28 -45.84 14.64
CA SER A 394 -3.67 -45.46 14.91
C SER A 394 -4.14 -46.01 16.24
N GLY A 395 -4.88 -45.21 16.99
CA GLY A 395 -5.36 -45.51 18.35
C GLY A 395 -4.38 -45.14 19.48
N SER A 396 -3.15 -44.69 19.17
CA SER A 396 -2.18 -44.30 20.21
C SER A 396 -2.43 -42.90 20.78
N ASN A 397 -3.01 -41.99 19.98
CA ASN A 397 -3.39 -40.64 20.40
C ASN A 397 -4.69 -40.22 19.73
N PRO A 398 -5.82 -40.04 20.49
CA PRO A 398 -7.11 -39.67 19.91
C PRO A 398 -7.12 -38.33 19.15
N GLU A 399 -6.29 -37.36 19.56
CA GLU A 399 -6.22 -36.04 18.89
C GLU A 399 -5.54 -36.14 17.51
N ILE A 400 -4.48 -36.95 17.42
CA ILE A 400 -3.79 -37.19 16.14
C ILE A 400 -4.71 -38.00 15.21
N ASP A 401 -5.38 -39.03 15.70
CA ASP A 401 -6.34 -39.83 14.92
C ASP A 401 -7.45 -38.92 14.37
N TYR A 402 -8.00 -38.04 15.21
CA TYR A 402 -8.99 -37.07 14.77
C TYR A 402 -8.42 -36.11 13.69
N ALA A 403 -7.21 -35.56 13.87
CA ALA A 403 -6.59 -34.71 12.91
C ALA A 403 -6.37 -35.42 11.57
N ILE A 404 -5.91 -36.68 11.55
CA ILE A 404 -5.78 -37.52 10.36
C ILE A 404 -7.12 -37.65 9.61
N THR A 405 -8.23 -37.84 10.33
CA THR A 405 -9.55 -37.99 9.70
C THR A 405 -10.08 -36.71 9.07
N LYS A 406 -9.70 -35.52 9.60
CA LYS A 406 -10.22 -34.22 9.20
C LYS A 406 -9.31 -33.46 8.23
N ILE A 407 -8.01 -33.77 8.16
CA ILE A 407 -7.02 -32.96 7.40
C ILE A 407 -7.36 -32.77 5.93
N ASN A 408 -7.92 -33.78 5.27
CA ASN A 408 -8.29 -33.68 3.87
C ASN A 408 -9.44 -32.68 3.66
N GLN A 409 -10.43 -32.65 4.55
CA GLN A 409 -11.53 -31.68 4.50
C GLN A 409 -11.03 -30.25 4.80
N VAL A 410 -10.11 -30.12 5.75
CA VAL A 410 -9.45 -28.85 6.08
C VAL A 410 -8.67 -28.32 4.89
N ASN A 411 -7.83 -29.13 4.25
CA ASN A 411 -7.08 -28.72 3.07
C ASN A 411 -8.00 -28.33 1.90
N ALA A 412 -9.09 -29.11 1.67
CA ALA A 412 -10.08 -28.77 0.64
C ALA A 412 -10.79 -27.45 0.91
N TYR A 413 -11.03 -27.09 2.18
CA TYR A 413 -11.58 -25.79 2.55
C TYR A 413 -10.58 -24.65 2.29
N LEU A 414 -9.30 -24.85 2.64
CA LEU A 414 -8.24 -23.84 2.49
C LEU A 414 -7.85 -23.57 1.04
N MET A 415 -8.02 -24.56 0.18
CA MET A 415 -7.77 -24.41 -1.26
C MET A 415 -8.98 -23.75 -1.95
N GLN A 416 -8.66 -22.86 -2.90
CA GLN A 416 -9.68 -22.14 -3.69
C GLN A 416 -9.15 -21.82 -5.06
N ASP A 417 -9.95 -22.13 -6.11
CA ASP A 417 -9.63 -21.73 -7.47
C ASP A 417 -9.69 -20.22 -7.64
N VAL A 418 -8.82 -19.67 -8.48
CA VAL A 418 -8.64 -18.23 -8.70
C VAL A 418 -9.93 -17.53 -9.16
N ASP A 419 -10.76 -18.24 -9.93
CA ASP A 419 -12.00 -17.70 -10.51
C ASP A 419 -13.24 -17.95 -9.62
N SER A 420 -13.08 -18.68 -8.52
CA SER A 420 -14.16 -18.96 -7.59
C SER A 420 -14.55 -17.72 -6.80
N LYS A 421 -15.85 -17.51 -6.66
CA LYS A 421 -16.45 -16.43 -5.85
C LYS A 421 -17.36 -17.05 -4.80
N PHE A 422 -17.16 -16.67 -3.56
CA PHE A 422 -17.99 -17.10 -2.45
C PHE A 422 -18.56 -15.88 -1.70
N LEU A 423 -19.73 -16.06 -1.11
CA LEU A 423 -20.26 -15.14 -0.11
C LEU A 423 -19.76 -15.58 1.26
N LEU A 424 -19.60 -14.65 2.18
CA LEU A 424 -19.12 -14.94 3.54
C LEU A 424 -19.99 -16.02 4.23
N GLU A 425 -21.30 -15.95 4.03
CA GLU A 425 -22.23 -16.92 4.60
C GLU A 425 -21.95 -18.36 4.09
N ASP A 426 -21.70 -18.50 2.80
CA ASP A 426 -21.41 -19.80 2.19
C ASP A 426 -20.05 -20.34 2.67
N GLU A 427 -19.06 -19.47 2.82
CA GLU A 427 -17.73 -19.82 3.32
C GLU A 427 -17.80 -20.32 4.77
N LEU A 428 -18.59 -19.64 5.61
CA LEU A 428 -18.77 -20.02 7.00
C LEU A 428 -19.57 -21.32 7.13
N GLN A 429 -20.59 -21.55 6.31
CA GLN A 429 -21.32 -22.83 6.28
C GLN A 429 -20.39 -23.98 5.92
N GLN A 430 -19.52 -23.80 4.90
CA GLN A 430 -18.52 -24.82 4.55
C GLN A 430 -17.54 -25.07 5.71
N LEU A 431 -17.14 -24.03 6.45
CA LEU A 431 -16.28 -24.17 7.63
C LEU A 431 -16.98 -24.98 8.74
N TYR A 432 -18.25 -24.71 9.02
CA TYR A 432 -19.02 -25.42 10.06
C TYR A 432 -19.23 -26.88 9.71
N ALA A 433 -19.57 -27.17 8.44
CA ALA A 433 -19.80 -28.52 7.96
C ALA A 433 -18.58 -29.47 8.10
N ILE A 434 -17.35 -28.94 8.24
CA ILE A 434 -16.17 -29.78 8.51
C ILE A 434 -16.30 -30.47 9.87
N PHE A 435 -17.00 -29.87 10.85
CA PHE A 435 -17.02 -30.25 12.24
C PHE A 435 -18.38 -30.76 12.74
N GLU A 436 -19.36 -30.79 11.86
CA GLU A 436 -20.61 -31.51 12.05
C GLU A 436 -20.44 -33.02 11.73
#